data_1b4a0f3291d77738a4c40cb460bb7a43
#
_entry.id   1b4a0f3291d77738a4c40cb460bb7a43
#
_cell.length_a   1.000
_cell.length_b   1.000
_cell.length_c   1.000
_cell.angle_alpha   90.00
_cell.angle_beta   90.00
_cell.angle_gamma   90.00
#
_symmetry.space_group_name_H-M   'P 1'
#
loop_
_entity.id
_entity.type
_entity.pdbx_description
1 polymer ?
#
loop_
_entity_poly.entity_id
_entity_poly.type
_entity_poly.pdbx_seq_one_letter_code
_entity_poly.pdbx_strand_id
1 'polypeptide(L)'
;MNRSCLPWLFIGAIAVSGWPIPSAQAQSVVAISADRAQGLVGVTPVVHLWSGYGTNLSFLPTNEHIVQVWIDDPARVALDFDEPLCPTAAESECVSGNPSVIHLRRIQGLNFEHLPSASGTLLTVITETTNGDRHLYEFRIEFGDGDPD
;
A
#
# COMPACT_ATOMS: atom_id res chain seq x y z
N MET A 1 1.61 -42.93 75.14
CA MET A 1 0.45 -42.36 74.47
C MET A 1 0.97 -41.23 73.57
N ASN A 2 1.30 -41.56 72.33
CA ASN A 2 1.82 -40.62 71.31
C ASN A 2 0.70 -40.21 70.40
N ARG A 3 0.44 -38.90 70.28
CA ARG A 3 -0.44 -38.33 69.27
C ARG A 3 0.43 -37.52 68.30
N SER A 4 0.65 -38.06 67.13
CA SER A 4 1.27 -37.39 65.99
C SER A 4 0.26 -36.47 65.33
N CYS A 5 0.50 -35.18 65.28
CA CYS A 5 -0.21 -34.21 64.46
C CYS A 5 0.49 -34.13 63.09
N LEU A 6 -0.19 -34.51 62.00
CA LEU A 6 0.22 -34.24 60.61
C LEU A 6 -0.26 -32.84 60.22
N PRO A 7 0.59 -31.97 59.67
CA PRO A 7 0.10 -30.73 59.02
C PRO A 7 -0.33 -31.03 57.57
N TRP A 8 -1.57 -30.63 57.24
CA TRP A 8 -2.09 -30.58 55.88
C TRP A 8 -1.46 -29.44 55.09
N LEU A 9 -0.69 -29.77 54.08
CA LEU A 9 -0.20 -28.83 53.06
C LEU A 9 -1.31 -28.59 52.05
N PHE A 10 -1.90 -27.39 52.08
CA PHE A 10 -2.75 -26.90 50.99
C PHE A 10 -1.87 -26.40 49.87
N ILE A 11 -1.80 -27.14 48.75
CA ILE A 11 -1.22 -26.69 47.49
C ILE A 11 -2.28 -25.89 46.78
N GLY A 12 -2.19 -24.56 46.83
CA GLY A 12 -3.02 -23.63 46.04
C GLY A 12 -2.60 -23.66 44.57
N ALA A 13 -3.43 -24.19 43.71
CA ALA A 13 -3.24 -24.07 42.25
C ALA A 13 -3.57 -22.64 41.81
N ILE A 14 -2.56 -21.91 41.38
CA ILE A 14 -2.71 -20.58 40.72
C ILE A 14 -3.12 -20.83 39.28
N ALA A 15 -4.40 -20.64 38.96
CA ALA A 15 -4.90 -20.63 37.59
C ALA A 15 -4.45 -19.32 36.93
N VAL A 16 -3.43 -19.38 36.07
CA VAL A 16 -3.04 -18.26 35.21
C VAL A 16 -4.07 -18.19 34.07
N SER A 17 -5.05 -17.29 34.19
CA SER A 17 -5.95 -16.94 33.12
C SER A 17 -5.16 -16.15 32.09
N GLY A 18 -4.71 -16.85 31.03
CA GLY A 18 -4.12 -16.24 29.84
C GLY A 18 -5.19 -15.42 29.11
N TRP A 19 -5.04 -14.11 29.09
CA TRP A 19 -5.83 -13.24 28.23
C TRP A 19 -5.42 -13.49 26.79
N PRO A 20 -6.36 -13.64 25.83
CA PRO A 20 -6.00 -13.74 24.44
C PRO A 20 -5.34 -12.43 24.03
N ILE A 21 -4.06 -12.49 23.65
CA ILE A 21 -3.36 -11.38 23.03
C ILE A 21 -3.98 -11.25 21.63
N PRO A 22 -4.58 -10.10 21.25
CA PRO A 22 -5.03 -9.90 19.89
C PRO A 22 -3.79 -10.05 18.99
N SER A 23 -3.83 -11.02 18.08
CA SER A 23 -2.84 -11.15 17.03
C SER A 23 -2.93 -9.88 16.19
N ALA A 24 -1.90 -9.03 16.24
CA ALA A 24 -1.74 -7.95 15.29
C ALA A 24 -1.68 -8.60 13.90
N GLN A 25 -2.73 -8.40 13.11
CA GLN A 25 -2.71 -8.77 11.71
C GLN A 25 -1.68 -7.86 11.04
N ALA A 26 -0.53 -8.44 10.73
CA ALA A 26 0.45 -7.77 9.89
C ALA A 26 -0.23 -7.52 8.55
N GLN A 27 -0.30 -6.25 8.13
CA GLN A 27 -0.69 -5.92 6.76
C GLN A 27 0.23 -6.71 5.83
N SER A 28 -0.36 -7.63 5.07
CA SER A 28 0.40 -8.45 4.15
C SER A 28 0.85 -7.57 2.99
N VAL A 29 2.16 -7.41 2.83
CA VAL A 29 2.74 -6.79 1.64
C VAL A 29 2.45 -7.73 0.46
N VAL A 30 1.63 -7.28 -0.48
CA VAL A 30 1.35 -8.03 -1.71
C VAL A 30 2.44 -7.71 -2.73
N ALA A 31 3.22 -8.73 -3.11
CA ALA A 31 4.19 -8.60 -4.18
C ALA A 31 3.50 -8.71 -5.54
N ILE A 32 3.68 -7.70 -6.39
CA ILE A 32 3.20 -7.66 -7.77
C ILE A 32 4.38 -7.95 -8.70
N SER A 33 4.23 -8.92 -9.61
CA SER A 33 5.25 -9.22 -10.62
C SER A 33 5.42 -8.03 -11.57
N ALA A 34 6.66 -7.61 -11.81
CA ALA A 34 7.00 -6.56 -12.75
C ALA A 34 6.48 -6.87 -14.17
N ASP A 35 6.72 -8.09 -14.67
CA ASP A 35 6.25 -8.52 -15.99
C ASP A 35 4.73 -8.39 -16.15
N ARG A 36 4.00 -8.66 -15.06
CA ARG A 36 2.54 -8.55 -15.05
C ARG A 36 2.10 -7.08 -15.09
N ALA A 37 2.74 -6.22 -14.32
CA ALA A 37 2.44 -4.79 -14.30
C ALA A 37 2.89 -4.07 -15.57
N GLN A 38 3.89 -4.60 -16.28
CA GLN A 38 4.33 -4.13 -17.59
C GLN A 38 3.47 -4.66 -18.75
N GLY A 39 2.45 -5.45 -18.46
CA GLY A 39 1.57 -6.01 -19.51
C GLY A 39 2.21 -7.11 -20.34
N LEU A 40 3.38 -7.62 -19.96
CA LEU A 40 4.08 -8.68 -20.69
C LEU A 40 3.47 -10.05 -20.47
N VAL A 41 2.81 -10.24 -19.32
CA VAL A 41 2.21 -11.52 -18.91
C VAL A 41 0.88 -11.30 -18.19
N GLY A 42 -0.17 -11.95 -18.67
CA GLY A 42 -1.45 -12.05 -17.95
C GLY A 42 -2.29 -10.78 -17.96
N VAL A 43 -3.01 -10.54 -16.86
CA VAL A 43 -3.95 -9.42 -16.70
C VAL A 43 -3.32 -8.34 -15.85
N THR A 44 -3.57 -7.07 -16.18
CA THR A 44 -3.16 -5.90 -15.39
C THR A 44 -3.50 -6.10 -13.91
N PRO A 45 -2.52 -5.90 -12.99
CA PRO A 45 -2.75 -6.07 -11.57
C PRO A 45 -3.81 -5.08 -11.05
N VAL A 46 -4.63 -5.56 -10.11
CA VAL A 46 -5.61 -4.74 -9.43
C VAL A 46 -5.04 -4.29 -8.08
N VAL A 47 -5.21 -2.99 -7.80
CA VAL A 47 -4.88 -2.37 -6.52
C VAL A 47 -6.16 -1.80 -5.93
N HIS A 48 -6.52 -2.25 -4.74
CA HIS A 48 -7.72 -1.77 -4.06
C HIS A 48 -7.40 -0.56 -3.18
N LEU A 49 -8.20 0.50 -3.31
CA LEU A 49 -8.15 1.67 -2.43
C LEU A 49 -9.41 1.73 -1.56
N TRP A 50 -9.19 1.66 -0.26
CA TRP A 50 -10.24 1.72 0.75
C TRP A 50 -10.40 3.14 1.29
N SER A 51 -11.61 3.49 1.70
CA SER A 51 -11.87 4.80 2.29
C SER A 51 -11.15 4.95 3.63
N GLY A 52 -10.37 6.02 3.80
CA GLY A 52 -9.63 6.28 5.03
C GLY A 52 -8.29 5.55 5.14
N TYR A 53 -7.97 4.67 4.20
CA TYR A 53 -6.70 3.92 4.15
C TYR A 53 -5.84 4.37 2.98
N GLY A 54 -4.52 4.38 3.18
CA GLY A 54 -3.55 4.59 2.12
C GLY A 54 -2.94 3.28 1.65
N THR A 55 -2.60 3.21 0.36
CA THR A 55 -1.91 2.07 -0.25
C THR A 55 -0.60 2.55 -0.86
N ASN A 56 0.50 1.84 -0.58
CA ASN A 56 1.80 2.17 -1.16
C ASN A 56 2.12 1.21 -2.31
N LEU A 57 2.56 1.79 -3.44
CA LEU A 57 3.24 1.07 -4.52
C LEU A 57 4.72 1.39 -4.43
N SER A 58 5.56 0.36 -4.25
CA SER A 58 6.98 0.52 -4.06
C SER A 58 7.77 -0.11 -5.19
N PHE A 59 8.66 0.66 -5.80
CA PHE A 59 9.64 0.26 -6.81
C PHE A 59 11.04 0.06 -6.21
N LEU A 60 11.20 0.21 -4.89
CA LEU A 60 12.48 -0.05 -4.20
C LEU A 60 13.08 -1.43 -4.52
N PRO A 61 12.30 -2.52 -4.62
CA PRO A 61 12.87 -3.84 -4.94
C PRO A 61 13.42 -3.96 -6.37
N THR A 62 13.01 -3.09 -7.30
CA THR A 62 13.46 -3.10 -8.69
C THR A 62 14.67 -2.20 -8.93
N ASN A 63 15.06 -1.38 -7.94
CA ASN A 63 16.06 -0.33 -8.05
C ASN A 63 15.75 0.69 -9.16
N GLU A 64 14.48 0.97 -9.36
CA GLU A 64 13.99 1.96 -10.31
C GLU A 64 13.46 3.18 -9.59
N HIS A 65 13.58 4.34 -10.20
CA HIS A 65 12.93 5.57 -9.75
C HIS A 65 11.82 5.97 -10.70
N ILE A 66 10.82 6.65 -10.16
CA ILE A 66 9.65 7.09 -10.88
C ILE A 66 9.99 8.39 -11.61
N VAL A 67 9.73 8.42 -12.92
CA VAL A 67 9.98 9.62 -13.74
C VAL A 67 8.67 10.27 -14.20
N GLN A 68 7.57 9.51 -14.27
CA GLN A 68 6.27 10.03 -14.62
C GLN A 68 5.12 9.16 -14.11
N VAL A 69 4.00 9.82 -13.78
CA VAL A 69 2.78 9.13 -13.35
C VAL A 69 1.58 9.79 -13.99
N TRP A 70 0.64 8.97 -14.45
CA TRP A 70 -0.69 9.39 -14.88
C TRP A 70 -1.75 8.60 -14.15
N ILE A 71 -2.83 9.27 -13.80
CA ILE A 71 -4.06 8.66 -13.32
C ILE A 71 -5.23 9.20 -14.13
N ASP A 72 -6.08 8.30 -14.67
CA ASP A 72 -7.14 8.70 -15.59
C ASP A 72 -8.27 9.46 -14.88
N ASP A 73 -8.55 9.13 -13.62
CA ASP A 73 -9.54 9.84 -12.81
C ASP A 73 -8.88 10.48 -11.56
N PRO A 74 -8.28 11.67 -11.70
CA PRO A 74 -7.64 12.37 -10.60
C PRO A 74 -8.62 12.92 -9.56
N ALA A 75 -9.93 12.92 -9.86
CA ALA A 75 -10.97 13.37 -8.93
C ALA A 75 -11.19 12.42 -7.76
N ARG A 76 -10.70 11.18 -7.85
CA ARG A 76 -10.98 10.12 -6.88
C ARG A 76 -9.75 9.56 -6.19
N VAL A 77 -8.55 9.90 -6.66
CA VAL A 77 -7.28 9.40 -6.11
C VAL A 77 -6.31 10.55 -5.86
N ALA A 78 -5.83 10.67 -4.64
CA ALA A 78 -4.69 11.51 -4.32
C ALA A 78 -3.40 10.68 -4.43
N LEU A 79 -2.39 11.29 -5.04
CA LEU A 79 -1.05 10.75 -5.19
C LEU A 79 -0.09 11.56 -4.33
N ASP A 80 0.82 10.89 -3.64
CA ASP A 80 1.94 11.48 -2.93
C ASP A 80 3.18 10.61 -3.15
N PHE A 81 4.37 11.18 -3.03
CA PHE A 81 5.63 10.51 -3.33
C PHE A 81 6.60 10.65 -2.17
N ASP A 82 7.49 9.68 -2.00
CA ASP A 82 8.57 9.69 -0.98
C ASP A 82 9.59 10.81 -1.22
N GLU A 83 9.80 11.21 -2.49
CA GLU A 83 10.63 12.34 -2.91
C GLU A 83 9.93 13.19 -3.98
N PRO A 84 10.31 14.46 -4.17
CA PRO A 84 9.67 15.30 -5.17
C PRO A 84 9.76 14.74 -6.59
N LEU A 85 8.62 14.63 -7.26
CA LEU A 85 8.52 14.31 -8.68
C LEU A 85 8.33 15.61 -9.47
N CYS A 86 9.32 15.99 -10.27
CA CYS A 86 9.24 17.16 -11.12
C CYS A 86 8.71 16.79 -12.51
N PRO A 87 7.52 17.25 -12.89
CA PRO A 87 6.84 16.80 -14.11
C PRO A 87 7.50 17.25 -15.43
N THR A 88 8.34 18.28 -15.41
CA THR A 88 9.10 18.72 -16.60
C THR A 88 10.35 19.50 -16.20
N ALA A 89 11.38 19.42 -17.04
CA ALA A 89 12.64 20.19 -16.89
C ALA A 89 12.49 21.73 -17.01
N ALA A 90 11.25 22.21 -17.18
CA ALA A 90 10.96 23.65 -17.37
C ALA A 90 10.67 24.41 -16.06
N GLU A 91 10.44 23.71 -14.96
CA GLU A 91 10.27 24.36 -13.66
C GLU A 91 11.62 24.47 -12.96
N SER A 92 12.27 25.60 -13.17
CA SER A 92 13.65 25.89 -12.71
C SER A 92 13.84 25.90 -11.18
N GLU A 93 12.77 25.72 -10.41
CA GLU A 93 12.80 25.68 -8.94
C GLU A 93 12.54 24.29 -8.36
N CYS A 94 12.15 23.32 -9.19
CA CYS A 94 11.93 21.95 -8.73
C CYS A 94 13.25 21.16 -8.76
N VAL A 95 13.76 20.82 -7.59
CA VAL A 95 14.84 19.83 -7.49
C VAL A 95 14.20 18.45 -7.55
N SER A 96 14.38 17.76 -8.69
CA SER A 96 13.89 16.40 -8.84
C SER A 96 14.58 15.48 -7.83
N GLY A 97 13.78 14.80 -7.01
CA GLY A 97 14.22 13.62 -6.29
C GLY A 97 14.26 12.40 -7.21
N ASN A 98 14.51 11.25 -6.63
CA ASN A 98 14.39 9.95 -7.30
C ASN A 98 13.30 9.13 -6.60
N PRO A 99 12.03 9.54 -6.70
CA PRO A 99 10.96 8.88 -5.97
C PRO A 99 10.86 7.41 -6.39
N SER A 100 10.68 6.54 -5.43
CA SER A 100 10.55 5.09 -5.62
C SER A 100 9.28 4.52 -5.00
N VAL A 101 8.52 5.36 -4.29
CA VAL A 101 7.27 4.97 -3.66
C VAL A 101 6.17 5.96 -4.02
N ILE A 102 5.01 5.43 -4.40
CA ILE A 102 3.77 6.20 -4.58
C ILE A 102 2.84 5.84 -3.44
N HIS A 103 2.38 6.83 -2.71
CA HIS A 103 1.31 6.71 -1.74
C HIS A 103 -0.02 7.11 -2.38
N LEU A 104 -0.95 6.17 -2.45
CA LEU A 104 -2.27 6.34 -3.03
C LEU A 104 -3.32 6.47 -1.93
N ARG A 105 -4.22 7.43 -2.05
CA ARG A 105 -5.39 7.55 -1.17
C ARG A 105 -6.66 7.79 -1.98
N ARG A 106 -7.73 7.12 -1.59
CA ARG A 106 -9.05 7.37 -2.14
C ARG A 106 -9.55 8.74 -1.69
N ILE A 107 -10.00 9.57 -2.64
CA ILE A 107 -10.72 10.83 -2.38
C ILE A 107 -12.21 10.56 -2.53
N GLN A 108 -13.00 11.06 -1.59
CA GLN A 108 -14.45 11.00 -1.65
C GLN A 108 -15.03 12.39 -1.94
N GLY A 109 -16.14 12.41 -2.69
CA GLY A 109 -17.00 13.57 -2.80
C GLY A 109 -16.59 14.66 -3.79
N LEU A 110 -15.53 14.47 -4.58
CA LEU A 110 -15.24 15.37 -5.69
C LEU A 110 -16.07 14.96 -6.91
N ASN A 111 -16.92 15.88 -7.37
CA ASN A 111 -17.70 15.70 -8.59
C ASN A 111 -17.34 16.82 -9.58
N PHE A 112 -16.69 16.44 -10.68
CA PHE A 112 -16.37 17.35 -11.76
C PHE A 112 -17.39 17.16 -12.90
N GLU A 113 -18.05 18.25 -13.30
CA GLU A 113 -19.20 18.26 -14.22
C GLU A 113 -18.91 17.62 -15.59
N HIS A 114 -17.66 17.51 -15.99
CA HIS A 114 -17.24 16.99 -17.32
C HIS A 114 -16.34 15.75 -17.25
N LEU A 115 -16.06 15.22 -16.06
CA LEU A 115 -15.30 13.98 -15.91
C LEU A 115 -16.24 12.82 -15.61
N PRO A 116 -16.31 11.80 -16.50
CA PRO A 116 -17.09 10.59 -16.22
C PRO A 116 -16.52 9.86 -15.01
N SER A 117 -17.38 9.50 -14.07
CA SER A 117 -16.96 8.68 -12.93
C SER A 117 -17.11 7.22 -13.29
N ALA A 118 -16.03 6.46 -13.18
CA ALA A 118 -16.01 5.01 -13.34
C ALA A 118 -15.92 4.29 -11.98
N SER A 119 -16.21 3.00 -11.95
CA SER A 119 -16.04 2.16 -10.73
C SER A 119 -14.59 1.97 -10.33
N GLY A 120 -13.66 2.25 -11.23
CA GLY A 120 -12.20 2.18 -11.04
C GLY A 120 -11.50 3.13 -12.00
N THR A 121 -10.19 3.22 -11.89
CA THR A 121 -9.35 4.04 -12.77
C THR A 121 -8.06 3.31 -13.11
N LEU A 122 -7.32 3.80 -14.11
CA LEU A 122 -6.01 3.27 -14.45
C LEU A 122 -4.93 4.20 -13.91
N LEU A 123 -3.90 3.61 -13.30
CA LEU A 123 -2.67 4.27 -12.91
C LEU A 123 -1.57 3.77 -13.82
N THR A 124 -0.91 4.68 -14.52
CA THR A 124 0.26 4.40 -15.35
C THR A 124 1.50 5.05 -14.72
N VAL A 125 2.55 4.28 -14.55
CA VAL A 125 3.82 4.71 -13.97
C VAL A 125 4.94 4.45 -14.97
N ILE A 126 5.74 5.45 -15.26
CA ILE A 126 7.01 5.26 -15.96
C ILE A 126 8.12 5.38 -14.94
N THR A 127 8.98 4.38 -14.93
CA THR A 127 10.19 4.33 -14.13
C THR A 127 11.43 4.37 -15.02
N GLU A 128 12.56 4.66 -14.39
CA GLU A 128 13.89 4.62 -15.03
C GLU A 128 14.87 3.90 -14.12
N THR A 129 15.64 3.00 -14.69
CA THR A 129 16.74 2.31 -14.01
C THR A 129 17.97 3.20 -13.89
N THR A 130 18.94 2.82 -13.09
CA THR A 130 20.24 3.49 -13.00
C THR A 130 21.02 3.53 -14.32
N ASN A 131 20.69 2.64 -15.28
CA ASN A 131 21.28 2.60 -16.60
C ASN A 131 20.54 3.48 -17.63
N GLY A 132 19.43 4.10 -17.26
CA GLY A 132 18.59 4.92 -18.12
C GLY A 132 17.52 4.14 -18.90
N ASP A 133 17.35 2.85 -18.64
CA ASP A 133 16.28 2.07 -19.26
C ASP A 133 14.93 2.43 -18.63
N ARG A 134 13.92 2.63 -19.46
CA ARG A 134 12.57 3.00 -18.99
C ARG A 134 11.62 1.83 -19.09
N HIS A 135 10.79 1.68 -18.05
CA HIS A 135 9.73 0.71 -17.97
C HIS A 135 8.41 1.40 -17.75
N LEU A 136 7.35 0.84 -18.34
CA LEU A 136 5.98 1.27 -18.14
C LEU A 136 5.27 0.22 -17.29
N TYR A 137 4.61 0.67 -16.22
CA TYR A 137 3.80 -0.15 -15.33
C TYR A 137 2.37 0.35 -15.34
N GLU A 138 1.41 -0.56 -15.43
CA GLU A 138 -0.01 -0.27 -15.38
C GLU A 138 -0.66 -1.00 -14.20
N PHE A 139 -1.50 -0.28 -13.46
CA PHE A 139 -2.27 -0.81 -12.35
C PHE A 139 -3.72 -0.37 -12.49
N ARG A 140 -4.63 -1.35 -12.42
CA ARG A 140 -6.04 -1.07 -12.32
C ARG A 140 -6.39 -0.74 -10.88
N ILE A 141 -6.85 0.46 -10.63
CA ILE A 141 -7.30 0.92 -9.31
C ILE A 141 -8.79 0.64 -9.17
N GLU A 142 -9.16 -0.11 -8.14
CA GLU A 142 -10.54 -0.38 -7.78
C GLU A 142 -10.83 0.17 -6.38
N PHE A 143 -12.05 0.66 -6.18
CA PHE A 143 -12.44 1.27 -4.91
C PHE A 143 -13.20 0.27 -4.06
N GLY A 144 -12.64 -0.07 -2.90
CA GLY A 144 -13.26 -0.93 -1.91
C GLY A 144 -14.15 -0.15 -0.93
N ASP A 145 -15.19 -0.79 -0.43
CA ASP A 145 -16.05 -0.27 0.64
C ASP A 145 -15.82 -1.08 1.92
N GLY A 146 -15.80 -0.40 3.06
CA GLY A 146 -15.49 -1.00 4.36
C GLY A 146 -14.01 -0.97 4.70
N ASP A 147 -13.57 -1.93 5.51
CA ASP A 147 -12.18 -2.08 5.94
C ASP A 147 -11.42 -3.05 5.03
N PRO A 148 -10.11 -2.85 4.81
CA PRO A 148 -9.28 -3.83 4.11
C PRO A 148 -9.20 -5.14 4.91
N ASP A 149 -9.23 -6.28 4.20
CA ASP A 149 -9.08 -7.63 4.78
C ASP A 149 -7.67 -7.90 5.31
#